data_23d0a117dd453043c7c0f433c33267ad
#
_entry.id   23d0a117dd453043c7c0f433c33267ad
#
_cell.length_a   1.000
_cell.length_b   1.000
_cell.length_c   1.000
_cell.angle_alpha   90.00
_cell.angle_beta   90.00
_cell.angle_gamma   90.00
#
_symmetry.space_group_name_H-M   'P 1'
#
loop_
_entity.id
_entity.type
_entity.pdbx_description
1 polymer ?
#
loop_
_entity_poly.entity_id
_entity_poly.type
_entity_poly.pdbx_seq_one_letter_code
_entity_poly.pdbx_strand_id
1 'polypeptide(L)'
;MDIRISRVRTDVDLDVVHAFLSQEAYWSRNIPRAIVQKAIENSYCFSAFIEDRQIGFARVVSDAATFAYLADVFVLPEFRGHGISKKLMQSVQSHPELQGLRRWMLMTADAHKLYESYGFSPLAKPDRAMEISKPDIYL
;
A
#
# COMPACT_ATOMS: atom_id res chain seq x y z
N MET A 1 -9.82 4.64 -20.71
CA MET A 1 -9.50 3.58 -19.71
C MET A 1 -10.25 3.89 -18.42
N ASP A 2 -11.23 3.07 -18.13
CA ASP A 2 -12.07 3.26 -16.95
C ASP A 2 -11.47 2.53 -15.75
N ILE A 3 -10.96 3.30 -14.80
CA ILE A 3 -10.30 2.76 -13.61
C ILE A 3 -11.27 2.88 -12.44
N ARG A 4 -11.56 1.76 -11.80
CA ARG A 4 -12.41 1.69 -10.62
C ARG A 4 -11.57 1.41 -9.39
N ILE A 5 -11.77 2.19 -8.34
CA ILE A 5 -11.12 1.96 -7.04
C ILE A 5 -12.13 1.34 -6.09
N SER A 6 -11.75 0.23 -5.48
CA SER A 6 -12.56 -0.45 -4.46
C SER A 6 -11.86 -0.38 -3.12
N ARG A 7 -12.65 -0.12 -2.07
CA ARG A 7 -12.22 -0.20 -0.67
C ARG A 7 -12.74 -1.47 0.01
N VAL A 8 -13.38 -2.34 -0.75
CA VAL A 8 -13.98 -3.57 -0.21
C VAL A 8 -12.91 -4.65 -0.16
N ARG A 9 -12.63 -5.13 1.06
CA ARG A 9 -11.56 -6.11 1.29
C ARG A 9 -11.76 -7.39 0.49
N THR A 10 -12.99 -7.86 0.37
CA THR A 10 -13.31 -9.08 -0.38
C THR A 10 -13.17 -8.93 -1.90
N ASP A 11 -13.05 -7.69 -2.41
CA ASP A 11 -12.77 -7.47 -3.83
C ASP A 11 -11.30 -7.72 -4.19
N VAL A 12 -10.40 -7.79 -3.22
CA VAL A 12 -8.97 -7.97 -3.47
C VAL A 12 -8.74 -9.31 -4.16
N ASP A 13 -8.03 -9.28 -5.29
CA ASP A 13 -7.59 -10.48 -5.97
C ASP A 13 -6.28 -10.94 -5.33
N LEU A 14 -6.38 -11.93 -4.45
CA LEU A 14 -5.21 -12.43 -3.71
C LEU A 14 -4.13 -12.97 -4.64
N ASP A 15 -4.50 -13.59 -5.76
CA ASP A 15 -3.51 -14.12 -6.70
C ASP A 15 -2.67 -13.01 -7.30
N VAL A 16 -3.29 -11.91 -7.71
CA VAL A 16 -2.58 -10.75 -8.28
C VAL A 16 -1.68 -10.10 -7.24
N VAL A 17 -2.21 -9.86 -6.06
CA VAL A 17 -1.44 -9.19 -4.98
C VAL A 17 -0.28 -10.07 -4.52
N HIS A 18 -0.52 -11.35 -4.29
CA HIS A 18 0.55 -12.27 -3.87
C HIS A 18 1.64 -12.39 -4.95
N ALA A 19 1.24 -12.52 -6.22
CA ALA A 19 2.22 -12.62 -7.31
C ALA A 19 3.12 -11.39 -7.35
N PHE A 20 2.57 -10.20 -7.24
CA PHE A 20 3.38 -8.98 -7.26
C PHE A 20 4.29 -8.90 -6.03
N LEU A 21 3.74 -9.09 -4.83
CA LEU A 21 4.49 -8.93 -3.60
C LEU A 21 5.59 -9.98 -3.44
N SER A 22 5.38 -11.20 -3.93
CA SER A 22 6.37 -12.28 -3.78
C SER A 22 7.43 -12.26 -4.88
N GLN A 23 7.13 -11.77 -6.07
CA GLN A 23 8.01 -11.89 -7.23
C GLN A 23 8.61 -10.57 -7.71
N GLU A 24 7.89 -9.47 -7.59
CA GLU A 24 8.34 -8.18 -8.15
C GLU A 24 8.71 -7.14 -7.10
N ALA A 25 8.07 -7.17 -5.93
CA ALA A 25 8.35 -6.20 -4.87
C ALA A 25 9.64 -6.56 -4.14
N TYR A 26 10.61 -5.64 -4.15
CA TYR A 26 11.89 -5.87 -3.49
C TYR A 26 11.76 -6.04 -1.96
N TRP A 27 10.72 -5.44 -1.37
CA TRP A 27 10.55 -5.41 0.09
C TRP A 27 9.92 -6.68 0.68
N SER A 28 9.35 -7.53 -0.17
CA SER A 28 8.59 -8.70 0.30
C SER A 28 8.83 -9.96 -0.53
N ARG A 29 10.00 -10.06 -1.17
CA ARG A 29 10.33 -11.20 -2.04
C ARG A 29 10.15 -12.52 -1.31
N ASN A 30 9.49 -13.47 -1.98
CA ASN A 30 9.16 -14.81 -1.47
C ASN A 30 8.12 -14.83 -0.32
N ILE A 31 7.41 -13.75 -0.08
CA ILE A 31 6.39 -13.74 0.96
C ILE A 31 5.36 -14.85 0.71
N PRO A 32 5.06 -15.70 1.73
CA PRO A 32 4.05 -16.75 1.58
C PRO A 32 2.65 -16.20 1.35
N ARG A 33 1.86 -16.90 0.55
CA ARG A 33 0.47 -16.53 0.25
C ARG A 33 -0.37 -16.35 1.52
N ALA A 34 -0.22 -17.25 2.49
CA ALA A 34 -0.98 -17.18 3.75
C ALA A 34 -0.67 -15.90 4.54
N ILE A 35 0.57 -15.41 4.47
CA ILE A 35 0.96 -14.16 5.13
C ILE A 35 0.30 -12.96 4.44
N VAL A 36 0.29 -12.94 3.11
CA VAL A 36 -0.38 -11.88 2.34
C VAL A 36 -1.87 -11.86 2.67
N GLN A 37 -2.50 -13.03 2.70
CA GLN A 37 -3.92 -13.14 3.04
C GLN A 37 -4.21 -12.58 4.43
N LYS A 38 -3.40 -12.95 5.41
CA LYS A 38 -3.54 -12.46 6.79
C LYS A 38 -3.36 -10.94 6.87
N ALA A 39 -2.40 -10.40 6.13
CA ALA A 39 -2.16 -8.97 6.08
C ALA A 39 -3.38 -8.22 5.50
N ILE A 40 -3.95 -8.75 4.42
CA ILE A 40 -5.16 -8.17 3.79
C ILE A 40 -6.34 -8.20 4.78
N GLU A 41 -6.52 -9.30 5.48
CA GLU A 41 -7.63 -9.45 6.45
C GLU A 41 -7.55 -8.46 7.61
N ASN A 42 -6.37 -7.96 7.93
CA ASN A 42 -6.11 -7.06 9.06
C ASN A 42 -5.75 -5.64 8.64
N SER A 43 -6.05 -5.26 7.42
CA SER A 43 -5.68 -3.95 6.88
C SER A 43 -6.84 -3.30 6.16
N TYR A 44 -6.75 -1.99 5.96
CA TYR A 44 -7.58 -1.28 4.99
C TYR A 44 -6.97 -1.51 3.61
N CYS A 45 -7.76 -2.01 2.69
CA CYS A 45 -7.29 -2.36 1.35
C CYS A 45 -7.92 -1.46 0.30
N PHE A 46 -7.12 -1.06 -0.67
CA PHE A 46 -7.51 -0.19 -1.77
C PHE A 46 -7.06 -0.87 -3.06
N SER A 47 -8.01 -1.20 -3.90
CA SER A 47 -7.74 -1.96 -5.13
C SER A 47 -8.16 -1.16 -6.35
N ALA A 48 -7.33 -1.16 -7.37
CA ALA A 48 -7.64 -0.54 -8.65
C ALA A 48 -7.94 -1.62 -9.68
N PHE A 49 -9.04 -1.43 -10.40
CA PHE A 49 -9.51 -2.39 -11.41
C PHE A 49 -9.75 -1.71 -12.75
N ILE A 50 -9.44 -2.44 -13.82
CA ILE A 50 -9.99 -2.20 -15.14
C ILE A 50 -10.89 -3.38 -15.43
N GLU A 51 -12.21 -3.15 -15.56
CA GLU A 51 -13.21 -4.20 -15.59
C GLU A 51 -13.05 -5.12 -14.38
N ASP A 52 -12.84 -6.41 -14.56
CA ASP A 52 -12.69 -7.35 -13.45
C ASP A 52 -11.23 -7.64 -13.11
N ARG A 53 -10.27 -7.03 -13.79
CA ARG A 53 -8.85 -7.26 -13.56
C ARG A 53 -8.27 -6.26 -12.57
N GLN A 54 -7.69 -6.75 -11.50
CA GLN A 54 -6.97 -5.90 -10.56
C GLN A 54 -5.61 -5.50 -11.16
N ILE A 55 -5.35 -4.19 -11.19
CA ILE A 55 -4.14 -3.63 -11.80
C ILE A 55 -3.31 -2.80 -10.83
N GLY A 56 -3.81 -2.57 -9.63
CA GLY A 56 -3.09 -1.81 -8.61
C GLY A 56 -3.63 -2.09 -7.23
N PHE A 57 -2.87 -1.69 -6.21
CA PHE A 57 -3.19 -1.98 -4.83
C PHE A 57 -2.50 -1.01 -3.90
N ALA A 58 -3.09 -0.80 -2.74
CA ALA A 58 -2.48 -0.13 -1.60
C ALA A 58 -3.08 -0.72 -0.32
N ARG A 59 -2.27 -0.80 0.72
CA ARG A 59 -2.69 -1.33 2.00
C ARG A 59 -2.35 -0.34 3.10
N VAL A 60 -3.25 -0.17 4.06
CA VAL A 60 -3.03 0.72 5.21
C VAL A 60 -3.24 -0.06 6.49
N VAL A 61 -2.23 -0.06 7.34
CA VAL A 61 -2.32 -0.59 8.71
C VAL A 61 -2.64 0.57 9.64
N SER A 62 -3.74 0.51 10.37
CA SER A 62 -4.19 1.63 11.19
C SER A 62 -5.11 1.17 12.30
N ASP A 63 -5.07 1.91 13.42
CA ASP A 63 -6.05 1.78 14.48
C ASP A 63 -7.29 2.66 14.22
N ALA A 64 -7.32 3.39 13.11
CA ALA A 64 -8.38 4.32 12.74
C ALA A 64 -8.56 5.48 13.74
N ALA A 65 -7.57 5.74 14.57
CA ALA A 65 -7.66 6.76 15.62
C ALA A 65 -6.41 7.63 15.71
N THR A 66 -5.22 7.01 15.72
CA THR A 66 -3.98 7.75 16.02
C THR A 66 -2.92 7.65 14.93
N PHE A 67 -2.87 6.56 14.17
CA PHE A 67 -1.72 6.23 13.34
C PHE A 67 -2.13 5.43 12.12
N ALA A 68 -1.46 5.67 11.00
CA ALA A 68 -1.61 4.85 9.80
C ALA A 68 -0.24 4.61 9.16
N TYR A 69 -0.03 3.38 8.69
CA TYR A 69 1.16 2.99 7.93
C TYR A 69 0.74 2.54 6.53
N LEU A 70 1.21 3.29 5.53
CA LEU A 70 0.94 2.97 4.12
C LEU A 70 1.94 1.93 3.65
N ALA A 71 1.43 0.82 3.11
CA ALA A 71 2.24 -0.32 2.70
C ALA A 71 1.77 -0.90 1.38
N ASP A 72 2.65 -1.64 0.73
CA ASP A 72 2.32 -2.47 -0.44
C ASP A 72 1.62 -1.72 -1.57
N VAL A 73 2.05 -0.49 -1.83
CA VAL A 73 1.51 0.31 -2.95
C VAL A 73 2.16 -0.15 -4.24
N PHE A 74 1.35 -0.57 -5.20
CA PHE A 74 1.87 -0.91 -6.52
C PHE A 74 0.84 -0.70 -7.63
N VAL A 75 1.34 -0.51 -8.83
CA VAL A 75 0.58 -0.55 -10.08
C VAL A 75 1.31 -1.53 -10.98
N LEU A 76 0.59 -2.44 -11.62
CA LEU A 76 1.20 -3.39 -12.55
C LEU A 76 1.97 -2.63 -13.64
N PRO A 77 3.18 -3.10 -14.03
CA PRO A 77 4.05 -2.34 -14.94
C PRO A 77 3.38 -1.87 -16.22
N GLU A 78 2.55 -2.71 -16.84
CA GLU A 78 1.88 -2.38 -18.10
C GLU A 78 0.82 -1.28 -17.98
N PHE A 79 0.42 -0.92 -16.76
CA PHE A 79 -0.59 0.10 -16.51
C PHE A 79 -0.02 1.38 -15.89
N ARG A 80 1.28 1.47 -15.73
CA ARG A 80 1.93 2.68 -15.20
C ARG A 80 1.80 3.85 -16.16
N GLY A 81 1.85 5.07 -15.62
CA GLY A 81 1.73 6.29 -16.44
C GLY A 81 0.30 6.71 -16.74
N HIS A 82 -0.71 6.13 -16.10
CA HIS A 82 -2.12 6.43 -16.33
C HIS A 82 -2.82 7.04 -15.11
N GLY A 83 -2.06 7.50 -14.11
CA GLY A 83 -2.63 8.16 -12.93
C GLY A 83 -3.30 7.21 -11.93
N ILE A 84 -3.04 5.90 -12.00
CA ILE A 84 -3.67 4.92 -11.12
C ILE A 84 -3.19 5.08 -9.68
N SER A 85 -1.89 5.29 -9.48
CA SER A 85 -1.32 5.57 -8.16
C SER A 85 -1.98 6.78 -7.52
N LYS A 86 -2.20 7.84 -8.29
CA LYS A 86 -2.87 9.05 -7.80
C LYS A 86 -4.30 8.75 -7.35
N LYS A 87 -5.04 7.94 -8.11
CA LYS A 87 -6.41 7.55 -7.75
C LYS A 87 -6.42 6.70 -6.48
N LEU A 88 -5.47 5.79 -6.33
CA LEU A 88 -5.32 5.00 -5.10
C LEU A 88 -5.05 5.92 -3.91
N MET A 89 -4.11 6.84 -4.03
CA MET A 89 -3.77 7.76 -2.94
C MET A 89 -4.92 8.70 -2.58
N GLN A 90 -5.69 9.17 -3.55
CA GLN A 90 -6.88 9.97 -3.28
C GLN A 90 -7.89 9.17 -2.45
N SER A 91 -8.09 7.89 -2.79
CA SER A 91 -8.99 7.02 -2.05
C SER A 91 -8.47 6.75 -0.62
N VAL A 92 -7.18 6.52 -0.47
CA VAL A 92 -6.52 6.31 0.82
C VAL A 92 -6.72 7.53 1.73
N GLN A 93 -6.39 8.72 1.23
CA GLN A 93 -6.39 9.94 2.03
C GLN A 93 -7.79 10.49 2.30
N SER A 94 -8.78 10.08 1.53
CA SER A 94 -10.18 10.48 1.73
C SER A 94 -11.03 9.45 2.47
N HIS A 95 -10.46 8.31 2.87
CA HIS A 95 -11.20 7.30 3.59
C HIS A 95 -11.76 7.87 4.90
N PRO A 96 -13.10 7.74 5.14
CA PRO A 96 -13.72 8.38 6.32
C PRO A 96 -13.14 7.93 7.66
N GLU A 97 -12.67 6.68 7.77
CA GLU A 97 -12.12 6.16 9.02
C GLU A 97 -10.65 6.54 9.24
N LEU A 98 -10.00 7.15 8.25
CA LEU A 98 -8.57 7.49 8.30
C LEU A 98 -8.35 9.01 8.37
N GLN A 99 -9.26 9.72 9.02
CA GLN A 99 -9.17 11.18 9.20
C GLN A 99 -8.76 11.53 10.62
N GLY A 100 -8.08 12.67 10.78
CA GLY A 100 -7.70 13.17 12.10
C GLY A 100 -6.59 12.39 12.79
N LEU A 101 -5.87 11.55 12.07
CA LEU A 101 -4.77 10.77 12.64
C LEU A 101 -3.57 11.68 12.91
N ARG A 102 -2.89 11.44 14.02
CA ARG A 102 -1.72 12.24 14.39
C ARG A 102 -0.53 12.01 13.46
N ARG A 103 -0.40 10.80 12.91
CA ARG A 103 0.74 10.45 12.06
C ARG A 103 0.37 9.45 10.99
N TRP A 104 0.84 9.73 9.79
CA TRP A 104 0.93 8.77 8.70
C TRP A 104 2.40 8.47 8.46
N MET A 105 2.75 7.22 8.25
CA MET A 105 4.12 6.82 7.91
C MET A 105 4.14 5.88 6.72
N LEU A 106 5.26 5.87 6.02
CA LEU A 106 5.57 4.88 5.01
C LEU A 106 7.08 4.70 4.94
N MET A 107 7.51 3.62 4.32
CA MET A 107 8.90 3.36 4.00
C MET A 107 9.03 3.24 2.49
N THR A 108 10.02 3.89 1.90
CA THR A 108 10.27 3.81 0.46
C THR A 108 11.76 3.93 0.19
N ALA A 109 12.25 3.18 -0.79
CA ALA A 109 13.65 3.28 -1.22
C ALA A 109 13.84 4.39 -2.26
N ASP A 110 12.84 4.66 -3.11
CA ASP A 110 13.04 5.44 -4.32
C ASP A 110 11.88 6.35 -4.73
N ALA A 111 10.81 6.43 -3.94
CA ALA A 111 9.61 7.18 -4.31
C ALA A 111 9.33 8.40 -3.42
N HIS A 112 10.35 8.96 -2.79
CA HIS A 112 10.18 10.09 -1.86
C HIS A 112 9.46 11.28 -2.52
N LYS A 113 9.83 11.66 -3.74
CA LYS A 113 9.21 12.79 -4.43
C LYS A 113 7.74 12.55 -4.72
N LEU A 114 7.39 11.31 -5.07
CA LEU A 114 5.99 10.95 -5.31
C LEU A 114 5.17 11.17 -4.05
N TYR A 115 5.63 10.66 -2.92
CA TYR A 115 4.89 10.76 -1.66
C TYR A 115 4.91 12.17 -1.08
N GLU A 116 5.94 12.96 -1.35
CA GLU A 116 5.95 14.39 -0.99
C GLU A 116 4.78 15.13 -1.65
N SER A 117 4.41 14.76 -2.87
CA SER A 117 3.28 15.37 -3.57
C SER A 117 1.94 15.07 -2.89
N TYR A 118 1.90 14.07 -2.00
CA TYR A 118 0.71 13.71 -1.21
C TYR A 118 0.78 14.19 0.24
N GLY A 119 1.76 15.02 0.57
CA GLY A 119 1.88 15.63 1.89
C GLY A 119 2.84 14.92 2.85
N PHE A 120 3.50 13.85 2.41
CA PHE A 120 4.53 13.21 3.23
C PHE A 120 5.82 14.02 3.20
N SER A 121 6.57 13.96 4.28
CA SER A 121 7.88 14.60 4.39
C SER A 121 8.86 13.66 5.07
N PRO A 122 10.17 13.86 4.91
CA PRO A 122 11.13 13.13 5.73
C PRO A 122 10.79 13.27 7.22
N LEU A 123 11.16 12.27 8.02
CA LEU A 123 10.94 12.36 9.47
C LEU A 123 11.60 13.62 10.01
N ALA A 124 10.84 14.41 10.78
CA ALA A 124 11.37 15.62 11.40
C ALA A 124 12.50 15.29 12.38
N LYS A 125 12.40 14.15 13.05
CA LYS A 125 13.38 13.67 14.03
C LYS A 125 13.66 12.20 13.78
N PRO A 126 14.44 11.87 12.74
CA PRO A 126 14.67 10.48 12.34
C PRO A 126 15.35 9.64 13.43
N ASP A 127 16.13 10.25 14.29
CA ASP A 127 16.78 9.59 15.41
C ASP A 127 15.82 9.08 16.49
N ARG A 128 14.55 9.49 16.43
CA ARG A 128 13.52 8.97 17.35
C ARG A 128 12.88 7.67 16.89
N ALA A 129 13.09 7.30 15.63
CA ALA A 129 12.53 6.07 15.09
C ALA A 129 13.48 4.91 15.37
N MET A 130 12.93 3.78 15.79
CA MET A 130 13.67 2.54 16.02
C MET A 130 12.90 1.40 15.39
N GLU A 131 13.61 0.34 14.99
CA GLU A 131 12.99 -0.82 14.37
C GLU A 131 13.60 -2.12 14.85
N ILE A 132 12.83 -3.19 14.73
CA ILE A 132 13.33 -4.56 14.66
C ILE A 132 12.99 -5.02 13.28
N SER A 133 13.99 -5.21 12.43
CA SER A 133 13.79 -5.58 11.03
C SER A 133 14.38 -6.95 10.75
N LYS A 134 13.64 -7.76 10.01
CA LYS A 134 14.09 -9.07 9.55
C LYS A 134 13.90 -9.14 8.03
N PRO A 135 14.76 -8.45 7.27
CA PRO A 135 14.55 -8.31 5.82
C PRO A 135 14.60 -9.65 5.07
N ASP A 136 15.26 -10.65 5.64
CA ASP A 136 15.44 -11.96 5.00
C ASP A 136 14.46 -13.02 5.54
N ILE A 137 13.39 -12.62 6.22
CA ILE A 137 12.51 -13.56 6.92
C ILE A 137 11.83 -14.57 5.99
N TYR A 138 11.63 -14.23 4.70
CA TYR A 138 11.01 -15.10 3.72
C TYR A 138 11.99 -15.81 2.79
N LEU A 139 13.26 -15.68 3.01
CA LEU A 139 14.30 -16.32 2.18
C LEU A 139 14.68 -17.71 2.68
#